data_a0fc7453baec281b6f58d177938e7f8c
#
_entry.id   a0fc7453baec281b6f58d177938e7f8c
#
_cell.length_a   1.000
_cell.length_b   1.000
_cell.length_c   1.000
_cell.angle_alpha   90.00
_cell.angle_beta   90.00
_cell.angle_gamma   90.00
#
_symmetry.space_group_name_H-M   'P 1'
#
loop_
_entity.id
_entity.type
_entity.pdbx_description
1 polymer ?
#
loop_
_entity_poly.entity_id
_entity_poly.type
_entity_poly.pdbx_seq_one_letter_code
_entity_poly.pdbx_strand_id
1 'polypeptide(L)'
;MADPTTVPTGIQPNLPAALSELGAALLLPALLVAVIAYFCGCFNGAVIVSKYILRDDVRTHGSGNAGLTNFYRTFGGPLTFVVILTDVLKAVVAVWVGILAAKYLVADELLVVALGKYWAGAFCLLGHMFPCMFHFKGGKGILSGGTIAIMIDWRVALVVWGGFLILAALTKWVSLGSIWAGASFPFATWFVYHDVVLLALAILLGGLIVWKHQGNLKRILNGTESKFSLHHKKDEGAPKV
;
A
#
# COMPACT_ATOMS: atom_id res chain seq x y z
N MET A 1 17.38 -11.76 64.43
CA MET A 1 18.28 -11.84 63.30
C MET A 1 17.49 -12.53 62.20
N ALA A 2 17.14 -11.80 61.12
CA ALA A 2 16.45 -12.37 59.96
C ALA A 2 17.47 -13.10 59.08
N ASP A 3 17.15 -14.30 58.61
CA ASP A 3 17.98 -15.12 57.76
C ASP A 3 18.17 -14.40 56.41
N PRO A 4 19.41 -14.05 56.00
CA PRO A 4 19.67 -13.35 54.78
C PRO A 4 19.53 -14.24 53.52
N THR A 5 19.10 -15.49 53.62
CA THR A 5 18.97 -16.44 52.51
C THR A 5 17.52 -16.59 51.98
N THR A 6 16.54 -15.94 52.57
CA THR A 6 15.19 -15.92 52.01
C THR A 6 15.07 -14.86 50.92
N VAL A 7 15.50 -15.20 49.73
CA VAL A 7 15.07 -14.49 48.50
C VAL A 7 13.56 -14.68 48.41
N PRO A 8 12.76 -13.58 48.33
CA PRO A 8 11.34 -13.74 48.09
C PRO A 8 11.19 -14.51 46.79
N THR A 9 10.52 -15.66 46.84
CA THR A 9 10.12 -16.38 45.63
C THR A 9 9.11 -15.49 44.90
N GLY A 10 9.65 -14.51 44.17
CA GLY A 10 8.87 -13.69 43.27
C GLY A 10 8.12 -14.65 42.33
N ILE A 11 6.82 -14.46 42.25
CA ILE A 11 5.93 -15.14 41.32
C ILE A 11 6.61 -15.06 39.94
N GLN A 12 7.26 -16.16 39.50
CA GLN A 12 7.78 -16.24 38.15
C GLN A 12 6.56 -16.21 37.28
N PRO A 13 6.38 -15.16 36.40
CA PRO A 13 5.23 -15.14 35.51
C PRO A 13 5.26 -16.43 34.70
N ASN A 14 4.15 -17.14 34.66
CA ASN A 14 4.00 -18.31 33.79
C ASN A 14 4.13 -17.80 32.32
N LEU A 15 5.34 -17.89 31.79
CA LEU A 15 5.67 -17.34 30.46
C LEU A 15 4.67 -17.77 29.37
N PRO A 16 4.22 -19.05 29.31
CA PRO A 16 3.18 -19.43 28.35
C PRO A 16 1.85 -18.69 28.54
N ALA A 17 1.41 -18.49 29.79
CA ALA A 17 0.18 -17.75 30.06
C ALA A 17 0.32 -16.26 29.69
N ALA A 18 1.44 -15.63 30.06
CA ALA A 18 1.72 -14.23 29.71
C ALA A 18 1.80 -14.03 28.19
N LEU A 19 2.41 -14.94 27.45
CA LEU A 19 2.44 -14.90 25.97
C LEU A 19 1.06 -15.10 25.37
N SER A 20 0.21 -15.96 25.96
CA SER A 20 -1.17 -16.17 25.51
C SER A 20 -2.02 -14.91 25.72
N GLU A 21 -1.91 -14.28 26.89
CA GLU A 21 -2.63 -13.04 27.22
C GLU A 21 -2.18 -11.89 26.31
N LEU A 22 -0.87 -11.73 26.10
CA LEU A 22 -0.33 -10.73 25.17
C LEU A 22 -0.81 -10.97 23.74
N GLY A 23 -0.78 -12.23 23.29
CA GLY A 23 -1.28 -12.60 21.97
C GLY A 23 -2.77 -12.27 21.80
N ALA A 24 -3.60 -12.56 22.80
CA ALA A 24 -5.01 -12.21 22.81
C ALA A 24 -5.24 -10.69 22.81
N ALA A 25 -4.45 -9.93 23.58
CA ALA A 25 -4.53 -8.48 23.63
C ALA A 25 -4.16 -7.80 22.30
N LEU A 26 -3.21 -8.37 21.56
CA LEU A 26 -2.77 -7.84 20.26
C LEU A 26 -3.71 -8.24 19.10
N LEU A 27 -4.37 -9.39 19.20
CA LEU A 27 -5.16 -9.95 18.10
C LEU A 27 -6.32 -9.05 17.71
N LEU A 28 -7.09 -8.55 18.67
CA LEU A 28 -8.26 -7.71 18.37
C LEU A 28 -7.87 -6.39 17.72
N PRO A 29 -6.91 -5.59 18.22
CA PRO A 29 -6.43 -4.40 17.53
C PRO A 29 -5.92 -4.69 16.12
N ALA A 30 -5.14 -5.77 15.92
CA ALA A 30 -4.62 -6.15 14.62
C ALA A 30 -5.74 -6.49 13.62
N LEU A 31 -6.76 -7.24 14.04
CA LEU A 31 -7.92 -7.57 13.20
C LEU A 31 -8.75 -6.32 12.85
N LEU A 32 -9.00 -5.44 13.82
CA LEU A 32 -9.73 -4.19 13.58
C LEU A 32 -8.99 -3.31 12.56
N VAL A 33 -7.69 -3.12 12.72
CA VAL A 33 -6.86 -2.38 11.76
C VAL A 33 -6.91 -3.04 10.39
N ALA A 34 -6.77 -4.36 10.30
CA ALA A 34 -6.80 -5.09 9.04
C ALA A 34 -8.13 -4.87 8.29
N VAL A 35 -9.26 -5.03 8.99
CA VAL A 35 -10.59 -4.85 8.40
C VAL A 35 -10.81 -3.42 7.94
N ILE A 36 -10.55 -2.43 8.81
CA ILE A 36 -10.76 -1.01 8.47
C ILE A 36 -9.85 -0.60 7.31
N ALA A 37 -8.56 -0.92 7.37
CA ALA A 37 -7.61 -0.58 6.32
C ALA A 37 -7.94 -1.27 4.98
N TYR A 38 -8.40 -2.52 4.99
CA TYR A 38 -8.86 -3.20 3.79
C TYR A 38 -10.06 -2.48 3.16
N PHE A 39 -11.07 -2.11 3.94
CA PHE A 39 -12.22 -1.38 3.43
C PHE A 39 -11.83 0.02 2.95
N CYS A 40 -10.93 0.75 3.62
CA CYS A 40 -10.34 1.97 3.09
C CYS A 40 -9.73 1.72 1.70
N GLY A 41 -8.95 0.66 1.56
CA GLY A 41 -8.35 0.27 0.28
C GLY A 41 -9.36 -0.02 -0.83
N CYS A 42 -10.53 -0.60 -0.49
CA CYS A 42 -11.60 -0.92 -1.44
C CYS A 42 -12.18 0.32 -2.14
N PHE A 43 -12.03 1.53 -1.58
CA PHE A 43 -12.40 2.77 -2.26
C PHE A 43 -11.44 3.05 -3.42
N ASN A 44 -11.71 2.45 -4.57
CA ASN A 44 -10.89 2.62 -5.77
C ASN A 44 -11.40 3.81 -6.59
N GLY A 45 -10.67 4.93 -6.55
CA GLY A 45 -11.06 6.18 -7.21
C GLY A 45 -11.28 6.03 -8.71
N ALA A 46 -10.44 5.27 -9.39
CA ALA A 46 -10.56 5.06 -10.82
C ALA A 46 -11.87 4.34 -11.21
N VAL A 47 -12.27 3.31 -10.44
CA VAL A 47 -13.54 2.61 -10.67
C VAL A 47 -14.72 3.48 -10.28
N ILE A 48 -14.66 4.13 -9.11
CA ILE A 48 -15.77 4.95 -8.62
C ILE A 48 -16.07 6.08 -9.59
N VAL A 49 -15.05 6.85 -9.98
CA VAL A 49 -15.22 7.99 -10.89
C VAL A 49 -15.69 7.53 -12.26
N SER A 50 -15.05 6.53 -12.86
CA SER A 50 -15.44 6.08 -14.20
C SER A 50 -16.84 5.49 -14.22
N LYS A 51 -17.17 4.59 -13.29
CA LYS A 51 -18.44 3.87 -13.30
C LYS A 51 -19.64 4.73 -12.88
N TYR A 52 -19.48 5.56 -11.85
CA TYR A 52 -20.62 6.27 -11.26
C TYR A 52 -20.75 7.72 -11.74
N ILE A 53 -19.64 8.39 -12.11
CA ILE A 53 -19.66 9.75 -12.62
C ILE A 53 -19.69 9.76 -14.15
N LEU A 54 -18.73 9.06 -14.80
CA LEU A 54 -18.63 9.03 -16.25
C LEU A 54 -19.57 7.99 -16.91
N ARG A 55 -20.23 7.14 -16.14
CA ARG A 55 -21.11 6.06 -16.62
C ARG A 55 -20.41 5.06 -17.53
N ASP A 56 -19.11 4.90 -17.35
CA ASP A 56 -18.26 4.00 -18.13
C ASP A 56 -17.20 3.36 -17.23
N ASP A 57 -16.87 2.10 -17.43
CA ASP A 57 -15.96 1.38 -16.52
C ASP A 57 -14.53 1.39 -17.08
N VAL A 58 -13.59 2.06 -16.37
CA VAL A 58 -12.18 2.13 -16.76
C VAL A 58 -11.54 0.75 -17.03
N ARG A 59 -12.10 -0.32 -16.46
CA ARG A 59 -11.60 -1.69 -16.60
C ARG A 59 -11.95 -2.33 -17.95
N THR A 60 -12.84 -1.73 -18.72
CA THR A 60 -13.17 -2.17 -20.08
C THR A 60 -12.30 -1.49 -21.14
N HIS A 61 -11.44 -0.55 -20.73
CA HIS A 61 -10.60 0.26 -21.62
C HIS A 61 -9.11 0.06 -21.42
N GLY A 62 -8.33 0.32 -22.45
CA GLY A 62 -6.87 0.37 -22.41
C GLY A 62 -6.25 -0.92 -21.86
N SER A 63 -5.54 -0.82 -20.74
CA SER A 63 -4.92 -1.98 -20.10
C SER A 63 -5.86 -2.82 -19.22
N GLY A 64 -7.13 -2.43 -19.09
CA GLY A 64 -8.10 -3.07 -18.19
C GLY A 64 -7.81 -2.88 -16.69
N ASN A 65 -6.83 -2.05 -16.33
CA ASN A 65 -6.42 -1.84 -14.96
C ASN A 65 -7.19 -0.69 -14.28
N ALA A 66 -7.68 -0.93 -13.08
CA ALA A 66 -8.38 0.07 -12.26
C ALA A 66 -7.39 1.00 -11.53
N GLY A 67 -6.56 1.72 -12.25
CA GLY A 67 -5.56 2.62 -11.69
C GLY A 67 -5.41 3.93 -12.45
N LEU A 68 -4.75 4.89 -11.78
CA LEU A 68 -4.58 6.26 -12.26
C LEU A 68 -4.09 6.36 -13.71
N THR A 69 -3.05 5.61 -14.10
CA THR A 69 -2.46 5.70 -15.43
C THR A 69 -3.43 5.27 -16.52
N ASN A 70 -4.22 4.20 -16.28
CA ASN A 70 -5.23 3.76 -17.24
C ASN A 70 -6.38 4.77 -17.29
N PHE A 71 -6.83 5.26 -16.14
CA PHE A 71 -7.89 6.28 -16.08
C PHE A 71 -7.49 7.53 -16.84
N TYR A 72 -6.28 8.06 -16.61
CA TYR A 72 -5.79 9.25 -17.30
C TYR A 72 -5.68 9.05 -18.82
N ARG A 73 -5.21 7.88 -19.26
CA ARG A 73 -5.11 7.57 -20.72
C ARG A 73 -6.48 7.47 -21.39
N THR A 74 -7.48 6.92 -20.68
CA THR A 74 -8.82 6.69 -21.24
C THR A 74 -9.67 7.96 -21.22
N PHE A 75 -9.75 8.62 -20.07
CA PHE A 75 -10.69 9.73 -19.87
C PHE A 75 -10.00 11.09 -19.76
N GLY A 76 -8.77 11.14 -19.24
CA GLY A 76 -8.05 12.40 -19.00
C GLY A 76 -8.80 13.35 -18.06
N GLY A 77 -8.61 14.66 -18.28
CA GLY A 77 -9.37 15.70 -17.64
C GLY A 77 -9.21 15.88 -16.13
N PRO A 78 -10.00 16.81 -15.52
CA PRO A 78 -9.86 17.18 -14.10
C PRO A 78 -10.28 16.07 -13.14
N LEU A 79 -11.11 15.13 -13.56
CA LEU A 79 -11.51 13.98 -12.73
C LEU A 79 -10.34 13.04 -12.39
N THR A 80 -9.24 13.11 -13.15
CA THR A 80 -7.99 12.45 -12.79
C THR A 80 -7.47 12.89 -11.42
N PHE A 81 -7.65 14.18 -11.08
CA PHE A 81 -7.28 14.69 -9.76
C PHE A 81 -8.14 14.07 -8.64
N VAL A 82 -9.43 13.83 -8.90
CA VAL A 82 -10.31 13.14 -7.94
C VAL A 82 -9.82 11.71 -7.70
N VAL A 83 -9.37 11.01 -8.75
CA VAL A 83 -8.78 9.67 -8.60
C VAL A 83 -7.50 9.71 -7.75
N ILE A 84 -6.62 10.69 -8.01
CA ILE A 84 -5.41 10.90 -7.21
C ILE A 84 -5.77 11.12 -5.75
N LEU A 85 -6.67 12.07 -5.49
CA LEU A 85 -7.06 12.44 -4.14
C LEU A 85 -7.66 11.25 -3.37
N THR A 86 -8.54 10.48 -4.02
CA THR A 86 -9.14 9.28 -3.41
C THR A 86 -8.08 8.24 -3.05
N ASP A 87 -7.14 7.96 -3.96
CA ASP A 87 -6.10 6.94 -3.74
C ASP A 87 -5.07 7.36 -2.69
N VAL A 88 -4.80 8.67 -2.56
CA VAL A 88 -3.94 9.22 -1.50
C VAL A 88 -4.68 9.21 -0.15
N LEU A 89 -5.88 9.79 -0.08
CA LEU A 89 -6.60 9.94 1.18
C LEU A 89 -6.92 8.60 1.83
N LYS A 90 -7.34 7.59 1.07
CA LYS A 90 -7.61 6.26 1.63
C LYS A 90 -6.39 5.63 2.28
N ALA A 91 -5.19 5.83 1.67
CA ALA A 91 -3.94 5.32 2.21
C ALA A 91 -3.53 6.08 3.47
N VAL A 92 -3.68 7.41 3.47
CA VAL A 92 -3.45 8.24 4.65
C VAL A 92 -4.35 7.80 5.80
N VAL A 93 -5.67 7.69 5.57
CA VAL A 93 -6.62 7.26 6.61
C VAL A 93 -6.30 5.87 7.14
N ALA A 94 -6.04 4.90 6.25
CA ALA A 94 -5.69 3.55 6.66
C ALA A 94 -4.44 3.51 7.55
N VAL A 95 -3.37 4.20 7.15
CA VAL A 95 -2.12 4.23 7.94
C VAL A 95 -2.32 4.97 9.26
N TRP A 96 -3.12 6.04 9.30
CA TRP A 96 -3.47 6.71 10.55
C TRP A 96 -4.22 5.80 11.52
N VAL A 97 -5.15 4.97 11.04
CA VAL A 97 -5.80 3.95 11.87
C VAL A 97 -4.78 3.00 12.48
N GLY A 98 -3.79 2.55 11.70
CA GLY A 98 -2.69 1.71 12.19
C GLY A 98 -1.83 2.40 13.25
N ILE A 99 -1.48 3.68 13.05
CA ILE A 99 -0.73 4.48 14.03
C ILE A 99 -1.50 4.61 15.33
N LEU A 100 -2.78 5.00 15.27
CA LEU A 100 -3.60 5.21 16.46
C LEU A 100 -3.82 3.91 17.23
N ALA A 101 -4.12 2.81 16.52
CA ALA A 101 -4.27 1.51 17.16
C ALA A 101 -2.97 1.05 17.83
N ALA A 102 -1.83 1.16 17.16
CA ALA A 102 -0.53 0.82 17.73
C ALA A 102 -0.25 1.65 18.99
N LYS A 103 -0.41 2.97 18.88
CA LYS A 103 -0.07 3.93 19.95
C LYS A 103 -0.97 3.80 21.18
N TYR A 104 -2.27 3.71 20.99
CA TYR A 104 -3.24 3.79 22.09
C TYR A 104 -3.74 2.43 22.60
N LEU A 105 -3.67 1.36 21.78
CA LEU A 105 -4.15 0.04 22.17
C LEU A 105 -3.01 -0.96 22.47
N VAL A 106 -1.77 -0.62 22.09
CA VAL A 106 -0.61 -1.51 22.30
C VAL A 106 0.48 -0.79 23.09
N ALA A 107 1.30 0.05 22.42
CA ALA A 107 2.35 0.84 23.05
C ALA A 107 2.77 2.01 22.14
N ASP A 108 3.17 3.14 22.74
CA ASP A 108 3.69 4.30 22.00
C ASP A 108 5.21 4.17 21.79
N GLU A 109 5.64 3.04 21.24
CA GLU A 109 7.03 2.77 20.89
C GLU A 109 7.23 2.83 19.37
N LEU A 110 8.41 3.30 18.95
CA LEU A 110 8.71 3.52 17.53
C LEU A 110 8.47 2.27 16.65
N LEU A 111 8.93 1.09 17.08
CA LEU A 111 8.77 -0.15 16.34
C LEU A 111 7.32 -0.62 16.31
N VAL A 112 6.57 -0.46 17.42
CA VAL A 112 5.14 -0.81 17.48
C VAL A 112 4.34 0.09 16.55
N VAL A 113 4.61 1.39 16.56
CA VAL A 113 3.97 2.34 15.65
C VAL A 113 4.34 2.05 14.18
N ALA A 114 5.61 1.71 13.92
CA ALA A 114 6.03 1.30 12.57
C ALA A 114 5.28 0.03 12.14
N LEU A 115 5.17 -0.99 13.00
CA LEU A 115 4.40 -2.21 12.73
C LEU A 115 2.94 -1.89 12.37
N GLY A 116 2.29 -0.98 13.11
CA GLY A 116 0.93 -0.53 12.83
C GLY A 116 0.79 0.10 11.44
N LYS A 117 1.76 0.92 11.02
CA LYS A 117 1.81 1.54 9.69
C LYS A 117 1.93 0.49 8.58
N TYR A 118 2.87 -0.46 8.72
CA TYR A 118 3.10 -1.53 7.74
C TYR A 118 1.88 -2.45 7.64
N TRP A 119 1.30 -2.84 8.77
CA TRP A 119 0.13 -3.69 8.85
C TRP A 119 -1.08 -3.05 8.15
N ALA A 120 -1.42 -1.82 8.52
CA ALA A 120 -2.50 -1.08 7.89
C ALA A 120 -2.24 -0.84 6.38
N GLY A 121 -1.00 -0.51 6.02
CA GLY A 121 -0.57 -0.36 4.63
C GLY A 121 -0.79 -1.62 3.81
N ALA A 122 -0.46 -2.79 4.36
CA ALA A 122 -0.65 -4.08 3.70
C ALA A 122 -2.12 -4.34 3.39
N PHE A 123 -3.02 -4.17 4.35
CA PHE A 123 -4.45 -4.38 4.15
C PHE A 123 -5.10 -3.32 3.27
N CYS A 124 -4.67 -2.07 3.34
CA CYS A 124 -5.10 -1.03 2.42
C CYS A 124 -4.70 -1.36 0.97
N LEU A 125 -3.48 -1.85 0.77
CA LEU A 125 -3.01 -2.25 -0.56
C LEU A 125 -3.76 -3.48 -1.09
N LEU A 126 -4.04 -4.47 -0.24
CA LEU A 126 -4.89 -5.62 -0.57
C LEU A 126 -6.30 -5.18 -0.97
N GLY A 127 -6.91 -4.25 -0.22
CA GLY A 127 -8.21 -3.68 -0.56
C GLY A 127 -8.19 -2.93 -1.91
N HIS A 128 -7.13 -2.17 -2.20
CA HIS A 128 -6.98 -1.50 -3.50
C HIS A 128 -6.82 -2.49 -4.67
N MET A 129 -6.06 -3.57 -4.47
CA MET A 129 -5.79 -4.56 -5.50
C MET A 129 -6.94 -5.55 -5.70
N PHE A 130 -7.66 -5.86 -4.64
CA PHE A 130 -8.74 -6.85 -4.60
C PHE A 130 -9.98 -6.30 -3.86
N PRO A 131 -10.60 -5.22 -4.36
CA PRO A 131 -11.73 -4.59 -3.70
C PRO A 131 -12.96 -5.52 -3.78
N CYS A 132 -13.49 -5.94 -2.62
CA CYS A 132 -14.67 -6.82 -2.56
C CYS A 132 -15.90 -6.18 -3.23
N MET A 133 -16.07 -4.86 -3.12
CA MET A 133 -17.16 -4.10 -3.74
C MET A 133 -17.09 -4.08 -5.27
N PHE A 134 -15.96 -4.46 -5.88
CA PHE A 134 -15.75 -4.41 -7.33
C PHE A 134 -15.31 -5.77 -7.90
N HIS A 135 -15.83 -6.87 -7.33
CA HIS A 135 -15.55 -8.24 -7.76
C HIS A 135 -14.07 -8.60 -7.70
N PHE A 136 -13.34 -8.07 -6.71
CA PHE A 136 -11.90 -8.26 -6.50
C PHE A 136 -11.01 -7.84 -7.68
N LYS A 137 -11.53 -6.98 -8.57
CA LYS A 137 -10.81 -6.45 -9.75
C LYS A 137 -10.45 -4.99 -9.52
N GLY A 138 -9.31 -4.74 -8.90
CA GLY A 138 -8.78 -3.42 -8.58
C GLY A 138 -7.55 -3.01 -9.38
N GLY A 139 -6.81 -2.04 -8.83
CA GLY A 139 -5.59 -1.49 -9.40
C GLY A 139 -4.32 -2.25 -9.04
N LYS A 140 -3.16 -1.63 -9.29
CA LYS A 140 -1.82 -2.16 -8.96
C LYS A 140 -1.20 -1.53 -7.72
N GLY A 141 -1.83 -0.51 -7.16
CA GLY A 141 -1.49 0.05 -5.87
C GLY A 141 -0.30 1.01 -5.82
N ILE A 142 0.18 1.53 -6.96
CA ILE A 142 1.39 2.38 -6.96
C ILE A 142 1.18 3.70 -6.22
N LEU A 143 0.10 4.41 -6.50
CA LEU A 143 -0.15 5.69 -5.83
C LEU A 143 -0.42 5.49 -4.33
N SER A 144 -1.28 4.56 -3.98
CA SER A 144 -1.55 4.21 -2.58
C SER A 144 -0.31 3.65 -1.87
N GLY A 145 0.44 2.74 -2.53
CA GLY A 145 1.68 2.18 -1.98
C GLY A 145 2.77 3.23 -1.78
N GLY A 146 2.91 4.16 -2.72
CA GLY A 146 3.83 5.30 -2.58
C GLY A 146 3.42 6.26 -1.46
N THR A 147 2.12 6.49 -1.27
CA THR A 147 1.60 7.26 -0.12
C THR A 147 1.89 6.53 1.19
N ILE A 148 1.69 5.21 1.24
CA ILE A 148 2.03 4.38 2.40
C ILE A 148 3.53 4.49 2.71
N ALA A 149 4.41 4.44 1.71
CA ALA A 149 5.85 4.60 1.90
C ALA A 149 6.21 5.95 2.55
N ILE A 150 5.57 7.06 2.12
CA ILE A 150 5.74 8.39 2.72
C ILE A 150 5.28 8.38 4.20
N MET A 151 4.15 7.76 4.49
CA MET A 151 3.60 7.69 5.85
C MET A 151 4.43 6.80 6.78
N ILE A 152 5.11 5.79 6.24
CA ILE A 152 5.99 4.90 7.00
C ILE A 152 7.24 5.66 7.46
N ASP A 153 8.06 6.11 6.50
CA ASP A 153 9.30 6.85 6.77
C ASP A 153 9.77 7.59 5.51
N TRP A 154 10.20 8.84 5.66
CA TRP A 154 10.68 9.65 4.54
C TRP A 154 11.90 9.05 3.82
N ARG A 155 12.77 8.30 4.53
CA ARG A 155 13.96 7.64 3.95
C ARG A 155 13.54 6.49 3.04
N VAL A 156 12.55 5.70 3.47
CA VAL A 156 11.93 4.66 2.63
C VAL A 156 11.28 5.29 1.40
N ALA A 157 10.51 6.37 1.61
CA ALA A 157 9.86 7.09 0.52
C ALA A 157 10.85 7.65 -0.50
N LEU A 158 11.98 8.19 -0.03
CA LEU A 158 13.03 8.73 -0.90
C LEU A 158 13.59 7.67 -1.86
N VAL A 159 13.87 6.46 -1.38
CA VAL A 159 14.37 5.35 -2.21
C VAL A 159 13.29 4.91 -3.21
N VAL A 160 12.07 4.70 -2.73
CA VAL A 160 10.94 4.22 -3.53
C VAL A 160 10.58 5.22 -4.63
N TRP A 161 10.30 6.47 -4.26
CA TRP A 161 9.92 7.52 -5.20
C TRP A 161 11.07 8.04 -6.03
N GLY A 162 12.28 8.15 -5.46
CA GLY A 162 13.46 8.61 -6.18
C GLY A 162 13.74 7.72 -7.40
N GLY A 163 13.87 6.42 -7.19
CA GLY A 163 14.08 5.50 -8.30
C GLY A 163 12.89 5.38 -9.24
N PHE A 164 11.64 5.42 -8.71
CA PHE A 164 10.44 5.49 -9.54
C PHE A 164 10.51 6.68 -10.51
N LEU A 165 10.75 7.89 -10.00
CA LEU A 165 10.77 9.11 -10.81
C LEU A 165 11.91 9.10 -11.83
N ILE A 166 13.11 8.69 -11.43
CA ILE A 166 14.27 8.60 -12.33
C ILE A 166 13.97 7.63 -13.48
N LEU A 167 13.52 6.41 -13.18
CA LEU A 167 13.26 5.41 -14.20
C LEU A 167 12.08 5.79 -15.10
N ALA A 168 11.00 6.33 -14.53
CA ALA A 168 9.85 6.79 -15.31
C ALA A 168 10.20 7.98 -16.22
N ALA A 169 11.04 8.93 -15.75
CA ALA A 169 11.47 10.07 -16.54
C ALA A 169 12.40 9.68 -17.69
N LEU A 170 13.37 8.82 -17.44
CA LEU A 170 14.37 8.41 -18.43
C LEU A 170 13.78 7.47 -19.49
N THR A 171 12.96 6.50 -19.08
CA THR A 171 12.43 5.48 -19.99
C THR A 171 11.06 5.80 -20.58
N LYS A 172 10.32 6.72 -19.96
CA LYS A 172 8.89 6.97 -20.19
C LYS A 172 7.99 5.78 -19.80
N TRP A 173 8.52 4.74 -19.17
CA TRP A 173 7.76 3.59 -18.65
C TRP A 173 7.42 3.77 -17.16
N VAL A 174 6.22 4.24 -16.88
CA VAL A 174 5.71 4.33 -15.50
C VAL A 174 5.75 2.98 -14.80
N SER A 175 5.52 1.89 -15.54
CA SER A 175 5.56 0.53 -15.01
C SER A 175 6.95 0.07 -14.57
N LEU A 176 8.03 0.53 -15.21
CA LEU A 176 9.39 0.23 -14.78
C LEU A 176 9.71 0.91 -13.44
N GLY A 177 9.33 2.18 -13.31
CA GLY A 177 9.41 2.88 -12.02
C GLY A 177 8.58 2.19 -10.94
N SER A 178 7.40 1.68 -11.30
CA SER A 178 6.53 0.94 -10.37
C SER A 178 7.16 -0.38 -9.88
N ILE A 179 7.81 -1.12 -10.77
CA ILE A 179 8.54 -2.35 -10.43
C ILE A 179 9.69 -2.03 -9.49
N TRP A 180 10.46 -0.97 -9.79
CA TRP A 180 11.49 -0.47 -8.87
C TRP A 180 10.91 -0.15 -7.50
N ALA A 181 9.82 0.61 -7.44
CA ALA A 181 9.18 1.00 -6.19
C ALA A 181 8.84 -0.21 -5.31
N GLY A 182 8.25 -1.26 -5.90
CA GLY A 182 7.97 -2.50 -5.18
C GLY A 182 9.23 -3.28 -4.80
N ALA A 183 10.18 -3.41 -5.70
CA ALA A 183 11.39 -4.19 -5.46
C ALA A 183 12.34 -3.53 -4.45
N SER A 184 12.46 -2.20 -4.46
CA SER A 184 13.35 -1.46 -3.56
C SER A 184 12.77 -1.31 -2.14
N PHE A 185 11.46 -1.45 -1.96
CA PHE A 185 10.78 -1.22 -0.68
C PHE A 185 11.31 -2.09 0.47
N PRO A 186 11.52 -3.42 0.33
CA PRO A 186 12.11 -4.25 1.40
C PRO A 186 13.54 -3.84 1.76
N PHE A 187 14.35 -3.48 0.78
CA PHE A 187 15.73 -3.04 1.02
C PHE A 187 15.75 -1.72 1.80
N ALA A 188 14.95 -0.74 1.39
CA ALA A 188 14.83 0.53 2.09
C ALA A 188 14.34 0.33 3.53
N THR A 189 13.36 -0.56 3.74
CA THR A 189 12.86 -0.92 5.07
C THR A 189 13.97 -1.49 5.94
N TRP A 190 14.74 -2.44 5.42
CA TRP A 190 15.84 -3.05 6.15
C TRP A 190 16.90 -2.03 6.56
N PHE A 191 17.31 -1.15 5.65
CA PHE A 191 18.28 -0.10 5.96
C PHE A 191 17.82 0.89 7.02
N VAL A 192 16.50 1.10 7.15
CA VAL A 192 15.95 2.08 8.10
C VAL A 192 15.72 1.47 9.48
N TYR A 193 15.18 0.24 9.55
CA TYR A 193 14.66 -0.34 10.77
C TYR A 193 15.48 -1.51 11.32
N HIS A 194 16.20 -2.25 10.49
CA HIS A 194 16.94 -3.48 10.86
C HIS A 194 16.08 -4.50 11.61
N ASP A 195 14.78 -4.55 11.30
CA ASP A 195 13.78 -5.40 11.95
C ASP A 195 13.21 -6.43 10.97
N VAL A 196 13.22 -7.72 11.37
CA VAL A 196 12.83 -8.83 10.50
C VAL A 196 11.32 -8.90 10.24
N VAL A 197 10.49 -8.42 11.19
CA VAL A 197 9.03 -8.44 11.05
C VAL A 197 8.62 -7.36 10.05
N LEU A 198 9.18 -6.16 10.18
CA LEU A 198 8.96 -5.08 9.22
C LEU A 198 9.50 -5.44 7.83
N LEU A 199 10.64 -6.13 7.75
CA LEU A 199 11.17 -6.65 6.50
C LEU A 199 10.19 -7.64 5.84
N ALA A 200 9.63 -8.59 6.61
CA ALA A 200 8.66 -9.55 6.09
C ALA A 200 7.40 -8.86 5.52
N LEU A 201 6.87 -7.85 6.24
CA LEU A 201 5.75 -7.04 5.75
C LEU A 201 6.12 -6.22 4.50
N ALA A 202 7.33 -5.68 4.46
CA ALA A 202 7.82 -4.96 3.29
C ALA A 202 8.00 -5.87 2.07
N ILE A 203 8.46 -7.11 2.25
CA ILE A 203 8.52 -8.13 1.19
C ILE A 203 7.11 -8.45 0.68
N LEU A 204 6.13 -8.60 1.57
CA LEU A 204 4.73 -8.79 1.18
C LEU A 204 4.21 -7.61 0.35
N LEU A 205 4.36 -6.39 0.83
CA LEU A 205 3.90 -5.16 0.17
C LEU A 205 4.57 -4.97 -1.20
N GLY A 206 5.90 -4.99 -1.21
CA GLY A 206 6.69 -4.81 -2.42
C GLY A 206 6.47 -5.95 -3.43
N GLY A 207 6.41 -7.19 -2.94
CA GLY A 207 6.14 -8.39 -3.73
C GLY A 207 4.77 -8.35 -4.41
N LEU A 208 3.72 -7.90 -3.71
CA LEU A 208 2.38 -7.71 -4.30
C LEU A 208 2.41 -6.69 -5.44
N ILE A 209 3.13 -5.58 -5.27
CA ILE A 209 3.28 -4.56 -6.32
C ILE A 209 4.00 -5.15 -7.53
N VAL A 210 5.14 -5.81 -7.35
CA VAL A 210 5.90 -6.44 -8.43
C VAL A 210 5.05 -7.51 -9.13
N TRP A 211 4.38 -8.36 -8.38
CA TRP A 211 3.50 -9.39 -8.92
C TRP A 211 2.37 -8.80 -9.78
N LYS A 212 1.72 -7.72 -9.33
CA LYS A 212 0.69 -7.03 -10.12
C LYS A 212 1.24 -6.37 -11.40
N HIS A 213 2.55 -6.18 -11.50
CA HIS A 213 3.22 -5.63 -12.68
C HIS A 213 3.84 -6.70 -13.60
N GLN A 214 3.63 -8.00 -13.35
CA GLN A 214 4.19 -9.08 -14.19
C GLN A 214 3.82 -8.95 -15.68
N GLY A 215 2.58 -8.52 -15.97
CA GLY A 215 2.16 -8.28 -17.36
C GLY A 215 2.86 -7.07 -18.00
N ASN A 216 3.17 -6.04 -17.21
CA ASN A 216 3.97 -4.91 -17.69
C ASN A 216 5.41 -5.33 -17.95
N LEU A 217 6.00 -6.12 -17.04
CA LEU A 217 7.36 -6.63 -17.22
C LEU A 217 7.49 -7.44 -18.51
N LYS A 218 6.52 -8.34 -18.79
CA LYS A 218 6.48 -9.08 -20.06
C LYS A 218 6.43 -8.14 -21.27
N ARG A 219 5.61 -7.06 -21.24
CA ARG A 219 5.55 -6.09 -22.33
C ARG A 219 6.81 -5.26 -22.46
N ILE A 220 7.49 -4.92 -21.36
CA ILE A 220 8.79 -4.24 -21.41
C ILE A 220 9.82 -5.12 -22.11
N LEU A 221 9.92 -6.39 -21.72
CA LEU A 221 10.85 -7.34 -22.32
C LEU A 221 10.59 -7.58 -23.81
N ASN A 222 9.32 -7.53 -24.24
CA ASN A 222 8.90 -7.68 -25.63
C ASN A 222 8.90 -6.34 -26.43
N GLY A 223 9.30 -5.22 -25.81
CA GLY A 223 9.30 -3.90 -26.46
C GLY A 223 7.91 -3.32 -26.75
N THR A 224 6.83 -3.85 -26.15
CA THR A 224 5.43 -3.47 -26.42
C THR A 224 4.80 -2.68 -25.26
N GLU A 225 5.53 -2.31 -24.22
CA GLU A 225 5.01 -1.51 -23.13
C GLU A 225 4.77 -0.07 -23.56
N SER A 226 3.58 0.45 -23.24
CA SER A 226 3.17 1.80 -23.62
C SER A 226 3.96 2.87 -22.88
N LYS A 227 4.58 3.79 -23.61
CA LYS A 227 5.23 4.96 -23.04
C LYS A 227 4.20 5.97 -22.52
N PHE A 228 4.52 6.63 -21.41
CA PHE A 228 3.71 7.71 -20.88
C PHE A 228 3.88 8.98 -21.72
N SER A 229 2.76 9.62 -22.08
CA SER A 229 2.72 10.91 -22.75
C SER A 229 1.72 11.81 -22.05
N LEU A 230 2.07 13.08 -21.86
CA LEU A 230 1.16 14.12 -21.36
C LEU A 230 0.18 14.59 -22.44
N HIS A 231 0.50 14.34 -23.73
CA HIS A 231 -0.42 14.65 -24.81
C HIS A 231 -1.49 13.57 -24.87
N HIS A 232 -2.70 13.95 -24.49
CA HIS A 232 -3.88 13.10 -24.62
C HIS A 232 -4.23 12.96 -26.09
N LYS A 233 -3.89 11.82 -26.74
CA LYS A 233 -4.55 11.44 -27.98
C LYS A 233 -5.98 11.08 -27.58
N LYS A 234 -6.95 11.92 -27.93
CA LYS A 234 -8.36 11.54 -27.84
C LYS A 234 -8.53 10.31 -28.72
N ASP A 235 -8.84 9.18 -28.11
CA ASP A 235 -9.38 8.06 -28.86
C ASP A 235 -10.69 8.57 -29.45
N GLU A 236 -10.84 8.53 -30.77
CA GLU A 236 -11.99 9.09 -31.52
C GLU A 236 -13.34 8.44 -31.18
N GLY A 237 -13.35 7.52 -30.19
CA GLY A 237 -14.54 6.81 -29.69
C GLY A 237 -14.93 7.14 -28.25
N ALA A 238 -14.23 8.03 -27.54
CA ALA A 238 -14.60 8.34 -26.15
C ALA A 238 -15.74 9.40 -26.11
N PRO A 239 -16.75 9.24 -25.24
CA PRO A 239 -17.81 10.21 -25.09
C PRO A 239 -17.23 11.58 -24.71
N LYS A 240 -17.66 12.63 -25.42
CA LYS A 240 -17.32 14.02 -25.09
C LYS A 240 -18.03 14.37 -23.78
N VAL A 241 -17.25 14.64 -22.72
CA VAL A 241 -17.73 15.23 -21.47
C VAL A 241 -17.52 16.72 -21.51
#